data_8dc81e95009f59e6ff1a9e91d17c019d
#
_entry.id   8dc81e95009f59e6ff1a9e91d17c019d
#
_cell.length_a   1.000
_cell.length_b   1.000
_cell.length_c   1.000
_cell.angle_alpha   90.00
_cell.angle_beta   90.00
_cell.angle_gamma   90.00
#
_symmetry.space_group_name_H-M   'P 1'
#
loop_
_entity.id
_entity.type
_entity.pdbx_description
1 polymer ?
#
loop_
_entity_poly.entity_id
_entity_poly.type
_entity_poly.pdbx_seq_one_letter_code
_entity_poly.pdbx_strand_id
1 'polypeptide(L)'
;MSIENIINEAWENKDQVNQNSDQKLKDTINQVIEDLDSGKSRVAEKIDGEWVTHQHLKKAIMLSFRIHGMETLDGPYSAWRDKAHLLKGKTAGWSNTDFEKAGFRMVPNTAMRKGSYVAKNVVLMPSYVNIGAYIDEGTMMDTFSRAGSCCQIGKNCHISAG
;
A
#
# COMPACT_ATOMS: atom_id res chain seq x y z
N MET A 1 0.53 23.72 -9.00
CA MET A 1 -0.28 22.60 -9.58
C MET A 1 -0.51 21.63 -8.44
N SER A 2 -1.73 21.13 -8.26
CA SER A 2 -2.05 20.15 -7.20
C SER A 2 -1.42 18.78 -7.51
N ILE A 3 -1.22 17.95 -6.48
CA ILE A 3 -0.76 16.55 -6.65
C ILE A 3 -1.67 15.81 -7.63
N GLU A 4 -2.99 15.96 -7.49
CA GLU A 4 -3.98 15.32 -8.36
C GLU A 4 -3.78 15.69 -9.83
N ASN A 5 -3.56 16.97 -10.14
CA ASN A 5 -3.34 17.43 -11.51
C ASN A 5 -2.05 16.85 -12.10
N ILE A 6 -0.95 16.81 -11.33
CA ILE A 6 0.33 16.22 -11.76
C ILE A 6 0.14 14.73 -12.08
N ILE A 7 -0.54 14.00 -11.21
CA ILE A 7 -0.77 12.55 -11.40
C ILE A 7 -1.69 12.30 -12.61
N ASN A 8 -2.75 13.10 -12.79
CA ASN A 8 -3.64 12.95 -13.92
C ASN A 8 -2.93 13.24 -15.25
N GLU A 9 -2.14 14.31 -15.32
CA GLU A 9 -1.33 14.65 -16.52
C GLU A 9 -0.32 13.52 -16.84
N ALA A 10 0.40 13.03 -15.83
CA ALA A 10 1.33 11.91 -16.00
C ALA A 10 0.62 10.63 -16.46
N TRP A 11 -0.62 10.40 -16.01
CA TRP A 11 -1.41 9.24 -16.41
C TRP A 11 -1.82 9.29 -17.88
N GLU A 12 -2.21 10.45 -18.40
CA GLU A 12 -2.51 10.61 -19.84
C GLU A 12 -1.28 10.31 -20.72
N ASN A 13 -0.09 10.57 -20.19
CA ASN A 13 1.19 10.31 -20.85
C ASN A 13 1.94 9.09 -20.28
N LYS A 14 1.23 8.15 -19.67
CA LYS A 14 1.80 7.03 -18.90
C LYS A 14 2.82 6.17 -19.64
N ASP A 15 2.74 6.10 -20.97
CA ASP A 15 3.67 5.31 -21.77
C ASP A 15 5.07 5.93 -21.88
N GLN A 16 5.19 7.23 -21.56
CA GLN A 16 6.45 7.94 -21.46
C GLN A 16 7.01 7.91 -20.02
N VAL A 17 6.19 7.54 -19.03
CA VAL A 17 6.62 7.45 -17.62
C VAL A 17 7.45 6.20 -17.40
N ASN A 18 8.69 6.37 -16.93
CA ASN A 18 9.65 5.31 -16.69
C ASN A 18 10.68 5.72 -15.62
N GLN A 19 11.69 4.90 -15.37
CA GLN A 19 12.73 5.14 -14.36
C GLN A 19 13.53 6.44 -14.58
N ASN A 20 13.59 6.94 -15.83
CA ASN A 20 14.29 8.16 -16.21
C ASN A 20 13.38 9.40 -16.20
N SER A 21 12.12 9.27 -15.80
CA SER A 21 11.19 10.40 -15.65
C SER A 21 11.73 11.47 -14.71
N ASP A 22 11.27 12.70 -14.90
CA ASP A 22 11.65 13.85 -14.08
C ASP A 22 11.54 13.57 -12.58
N GLN A 23 12.53 14.06 -11.81
CA GLN A 23 12.62 13.79 -10.38
C GLN A 23 11.40 14.31 -9.61
N LYS A 24 10.87 15.48 -9.98
CA LYS A 24 9.69 16.06 -9.35
C LYS A 24 8.45 15.19 -9.53
N LEU A 25 8.28 14.56 -10.71
CA LEU A 25 7.20 13.61 -10.94
C LEU A 25 7.38 12.37 -10.06
N LYS A 26 8.60 11.82 -10.00
CA LYS A 26 8.90 10.65 -9.16
C LYS A 26 8.65 10.95 -7.68
N ASP A 27 9.06 12.11 -7.19
CA ASP A 27 8.84 12.54 -5.80
C ASP A 27 7.33 12.69 -5.51
N THR A 28 6.57 13.25 -6.46
CA THR A 28 5.11 13.37 -6.32
C THR A 28 4.43 12.01 -6.23
N ILE A 29 4.80 11.06 -7.09
CA ILE A 29 4.27 9.70 -7.06
C ILE A 29 4.63 9.02 -5.73
N ASN A 30 5.89 9.09 -5.31
CA ASN A 30 6.35 8.50 -4.05
C ASN A 30 5.65 9.13 -2.84
N GLN A 31 5.39 10.45 -2.84
CA GLN A 31 4.63 11.10 -1.78
C GLN A 31 3.21 10.53 -1.65
N VAL A 32 2.54 10.26 -2.78
CA VAL A 32 1.22 9.60 -2.74
C VAL A 32 1.32 8.20 -2.11
N ILE A 33 2.35 7.43 -2.43
CA ILE A 33 2.55 6.11 -1.82
C ILE A 33 2.78 6.22 -0.30
N GLU A 34 3.55 7.21 0.17
CA GLU A 34 3.75 7.47 1.60
C GLU A 34 2.45 7.93 2.29
N ASP A 35 1.64 8.76 1.64
CA ASP A 35 0.36 9.22 2.16
C ASP A 35 -0.65 8.05 2.29
N LEU A 36 -0.64 7.11 1.34
CA LEU A 36 -1.40 5.86 1.44
C LEU A 36 -0.85 4.95 2.55
N ASP A 37 0.46 4.82 2.64
CA ASP A 37 1.15 3.97 3.63
C ASP A 37 0.88 4.41 5.07
N SER A 38 0.82 5.71 5.30
CA SER A 38 0.53 6.31 6.60
C SER A 38 -0.96 6.38 6.94
N GLY A 39 -1.85 6.07 5.99
CA GLY A 39 -3.30 6.22 6.15
C GLY A 39 -3.81 7.65 6.06
N LYS A 40 -2.96 8.60 5.68
CA LYS A 40 -3.32 10.01 5.45
C LYS A 40 -4.24 10.15 4.24
N SER A 41 -4.10 9.27 3.26
CA SER A 41 -4.96 9.19 2.08
C SER A 41 -5.58 7.81 1.94
N ARG A 42 -6.81 7.76 1.42
CA ARG A 42 -7.54 6.53 1.09
C ARG A 42 -7.98 6.56 -0.36
N VAL A 43 -7.92 5.42 -1.05
CA VAL A 43 -8.36 5.31 -2.46
C VAL A 43 -9.86 5.53 -2.59
N ALA A 44 -10.63 5.08 -1.60
CA ALA A 44 -12.05 5.41 -1.48
C ALA A 44 -12.43 5.57 -0.02
N GLU A 45 -13.30 6.53 0.26
CA GLU A 45 -13.79 6.84 1.61
C GLU A 45 -15.19 7.40 1.58
N LYS A 46 -15.86 7.40 2.74
CA LYS A 46 -17.17 8.06 2.88
C LYS A 46 -16.97 9.53 3.25
N ILE A 47 -17.53 10.42 2.43
CA ILE A 47 -17.62 11.85 2.69
C ILE A 47 -19.12 12.20 2.69
N ASP A 48 -19.61 12.79 3.76
CA ASP A 48 -21.02 13.15 3.93
C ASP A 48 -22.02 11.99 3.66
N GLY A 49 -21.59 10.76 4.01
CA GLY A 49 -22.40 9.55 3.84
C GLY A 49 -22.26 8.84 2.49
N GLU A 50 -21.70 9.50 1.49
CA GLU A 50 -21.51 8.98 0.14
C GLU A 50 -20.09 8.45 -0.09
N TRP A 51 -19.96 7.38 -0.89
CA TRP A 51 -18.66 6.87 -1.29
C TRP A 51 -18.01 7.74 -2.36
N VAL A 52 -16.84 8.28 -2.04
CA VAL A 52 -15.99 9.04 -2.97
C VAL A 52 -14.75 8.22 -3.30
N THR A 53 -14.45 8.07 -4.59
CA THR A 53 -13.25 7.37 -5.08
C THR A 53 -12.26 8.38 -5.62
N HIS A 54 -11.06 8.40 -5.03
CA HIS A 54 -9.94 9.25 -5.43
C HIS A 54 -9.10 8.56 -6.51
N GLN A 55 -9.55 8.63 -7.77
CA GLN A 55 -8.93 7.89 -8.88
C GLN A 55 -7.46 8.23 -9.10
N HIS A 56 -7.03 9.46 -8.82
CA HIS A 56 -5.63 9.87 -8.95
C HIS A 56 -4.70 9.05 -8.04
N LEU A 57 -5.17 8.59 -6.87
CA LEU A 57 -4.39 7.73 -5.98
C LEU A 57 -4.13 6.35 -6.61
N LYS A 58 -5.14 5.75 -7.26
CA LYS A 58 -4.96 4.50 -8.01
C LYS A 58 -4.02 4.69 -9.21
N LYS A 59 -4.16 5.82 -9.93
CA LYS A 59 -3.25 6.17 -11.02
C LYS A 59 -1.80 6.29 -10.53
N ALA A 60 -1.57 6.95 -9.39
CA ALA A 60 -0.25 7.07 -8.78
C ALA A 60 0.35 5.69 -8.42
N ILE A 61 -0.45 4.77 -7.86
CA ILE A 61 -0.02 3.38 -7.62
C ILE A 61 0.44 2.72 -8.92
N MET A 62 -0.32 2.85 -10.00
CA MET A 62 0.06 2.27 -11.29
C MET A 62 1.32 2.91 -11.89
N LEU A 63 1.48 4.24 -11.74
CA LEU A 63 2.67 4.96 -12.17
C LEU A 63 3.90 4.57 -11.32
N SER A 64 3.72 4.25 -10.04
CA SER A 64 4.83 3.81 -9.19
C SER A 64 5.52 2.55 -9.71
N PHE A 65 4.79 1.63 -10.32
CA PHE A 65 5.37 0.46 -10.96
C PHE A 65 6.23 0.79 -12.20
N ARG A 66 6.01 1.95 -12.82
CA ARG A 66 6.77 2.38 -14.00
C ARG A 66 8.07 3.10 -13.62
N ILE A 67 8.04 3.90 -12.56
CA ILE A 67 9.21 4.68 -12.11
C ILE A 67 10.21 3.85 -11.28
N HIS A 68 9.81 2.68 -10.79
CA HIS A 68 10.69 1.78 -10.04
C HIS A 68 11.11 0.57 -10.87
N GLY A 69 12.40 0.22 -10.80
CA GLY A 69 12.98 -0.97 -11.41
C GLY A 69 12.61 -2.25 -10.67
N MET A 70 13.06 -3.35 -11.24
CA MET A 70 12.99 -4.67 -10.61
C MET A 70 14.28 -4.91 -9.83
N GLU A 71 14.17 -5.48 -8.62
CA GLU A 71 15.29 -5.91 -7.79
C GLU A 71 15.08 -7.34 -7.32
N THR A 72 16.18 -7.99 -6.91
CA THR A 72 16.16 -9.32 -6.33
C THR A 72 16.49 -9.23 -4.85
N LEU A 73 15.79 -10.00 -4.03
CA LEU A 73 16.03 -10.18 -2.61
C LEU A 73 16.31 -11.66 -2.36
N ASP A 74 17.49 -11.96 -1.84
CA ASP A 74 17.85 -13.32 -1.41
C ASP A 74 17.25 -13.62 -0.04
N GLY A 75 16.72 -14.81 0.11
CA GLY A 75 16.18 -15.33 1.35
C GLY A 75 16.79 -16.69 1.71
N PRO A 76 16.45 -17.25 2.88
CA PRO A 76 17.09 -18.46 3.39
C PRO A 76 16.81 -19.70 2.52
N TYR A 77 15.72 -19.73 1.76
CA TYR A 77 15.32 -20.91 0.97
C TYR A 77 14.99 -20.57 -0.49
N SER A 78 14.89 -19.29 -0.83
CA SER A 78 14.46 -18.83 -2.15
C SER A 78 14.93 -17.42 -2.38
N ALA A 79 14.92 -16.98 -3.64
CA ALA A 79 15.07 -15.59 -4.00
C ALA A 79 13.75 -15.07 -4.58
N TRP A 80 13.49 -13.79 -4.37
CA TRP A 80 12.31 -13.10 -4.91
C TRP A 80 12.75 -11.96 -5.81
N ARG A 81 11.94 -11.66 -6.82
CA ARG A 81 12.18 -10.54 -7.72
C ARG A 81 10.90 -9.74 -7.92
N ASP A 82 10.91 -8.48 -7.50
CA ASP A 82 9.75 -7.59 -7.59
C ASP A 82 10.21 -6.14 -7.76
N LYS A 83 9.28 -5.23 -7.84
CA LYS A 83 9.54 -3.79 -7.85
C LYS A 83 10.28 -3.37 -6.57
N ALA A 84 11.39 -2.66 -6.74
CA ALA A 84 12.33 -2.31 -5.67
C ALA A 84 11.63 -1.74 -4.41
N HIS A 85 10.69 -0.82 -4.59
CA HIS A 85 9.96 -0.17 -3.50
C HIS A 85 8.94 -1.07 -2.77
N LEU A 86 8.62 -2.25 -3.31
CA LEU A 86 7.65 -3.19 -2.74
C LEU A 86 8.30 -4.48 -2.23
N LEU A 87 9.53 -4.75 -2.63
CA LEU A 87 10.17 -6.05 -2.47
C LEU A 87 10.35 -6.47 -1.00
N LYS A 88 10.72 -5.52 -0.14
CA LYS A 88 10.98 -5.81 1.28
C LYS A 88 9.74 -5.80 2.18
N GLY A 89 8.59 -5.37 1.66
CA GLY A 89 7.38 -5.17 2.46
C GLY A 89 7.45 -3.94 3.38
N LYS A 90 6.28 -3.58 3.94
CA LYS A 90 6.11 -2.37 4.77
C LYS A 90 6.90 -2.42 6.08
N THR A 91 6.91 -3.57 6.73
CA THR A 91 7.49 -3.74 8.07
C THR A 91 8.96 -4.13 8.08
N ALA A 92 9.62 -4.10 6.91
CA ALA A 92 11.03 -4.43 6.82
C ALA A 92 11.88 -3.45 7.67
N GLY A 93 12.62 -4.00 8.62
CA GLY A 93 13.46 -3.21 9.53
C GLY A 93 12.72 -2.57 10.70
N TRP A 94 11.43 -2.84 10.89
CA TRP A 94 10.68 -2.36 12.06
C TRP A 94 11.21 -2.97 13.36
N SER A 95 11.34 -2.13 14.36
CA SER A 95 11.62 -2.50 15.74
C SER A 95 10.33 -2.82 16.51
N ASN A 96 10.47 -3.36 17.74
CA ASN A 96 9.33 -3.54 18.64
C ASN A 96 8.57 -2.21 18.89
N THR A 97 9.30 -1.12 19.05
CA THR A 97 8.71 0.22 19.26
C THR A 97 7.88 0.68 18.05
N ASP A 98 8.26 0.30 16.82
CA ASP A 98 7.49 0.65 15.63
C ASP A 98 6.16 -0.11 15.59
N PHE A 99 6.15 -1.40 15.94
CA PHE A 99 4.93 -2.19 16.08
C PHE A 99 4.03 -1.68 17.22
N GLU A 100 4.60 -1.32 18.36
CA GLU A 100 3.84 -0.73 19.48
C GLU A 100 3.15 0.59 19.07
N LYS A 101 3.86 1.46 18.36
CA LYS A 101 3.29 2.71 17.83
C LYS A 101 2.20 2.47 16.78
N ALA A 102 2.41 1.52 15.88
CA ALA A 102 1.44 1.15 14.86
C ALA A 102 0.20 0.48 15.47
N GLY A 103 0.36 -0.26 16.57
CA GLY A 103 -0.72 -0.78 17.40
C GLY A 103 -1.50 -1.96 16.80
N PHE A 104 -0.97 -2.65 15.79
CA PHE A 104 -1.58 -3.85 15.23
C PHE A 104 -0.71 -5.09 15.51
N ARG A 105 -1.33 -6.26 15.45
CA ARG A 105 -0.65 -7.55 15.57
C ARG A 105 -0.46 -8.18 14.20
N MET A 106 0.76 -8.62 13.90
CA MET A 106 1.13 -9.29 12.65
C MET A 106 1.80 -10.62 12.95
N VAL A 107 1.20 -11.71 12.48
CA VAL A 107 1.72 -13.07 12.66
C VAL A 107 2.78 -13.37 11.59
N PRO A 108 3.80 -14.21 11.88
CA PRO A 108 4.77 -14.63 10.87
C PRO A 108 4.11 -15.15 9.59
N ASN A 109 4.78 -14.96 8.45
CA ASN A 109 4.31 -15.26 7.10
C ASN A 109 3.16 -14.37 6.58
N THR A 110 2.82 -13.29 7.26
CA THR A 110 2.00 -12.23 6.68
C THR A 110 2.84 -11.39 5.72
N ALA A 111 2.31 -11.13 4.52
CA ALA A 111 2.91 -10.20 3.57
C ALA A 111 2.12 -8.89 3.54
N MET A 112 2.75 -7.80 3.93
CA MET A 112 2.16 -6.46 3.89
C MET A 112 3.03 -5.55 3.01
N ARG A 113 2.48 -5.12 1.88
CA ARG A 113 3.18 -4.27 0.93
C ARG A 113 3.21 -2.82 1.39
N LYS A 114 4.31 -2.12 1.10
CA LYS A 114 4.39 -0.67 1.26
C LYS A 114 3.28 0.02 0.47
N GLY A 115 2.75 1.13 0.99
CA GLY A 115 1.60 1.82 0.43
C GLY A 115 0.25 1.21 0.84
N SER A 116 0.24 0.26 1.78
CA SER A 116 -0.97 -0.22 2.46
C SER A 116 -1.06 0.35 3.87
N TYR A 117 -2.26 0.56 4.38
CA TYR A 117 -2.49 1.01 5.75
C TYR A 117 -3.25 -0.03 6.57
N VAL A 118 -2.77 -0.22 7.78
CA VAL A 118 -3.38 -1.10 8.79
C VAL A 118 -3.51 -0.31 10.09
N ALA A 119 -4.74 -0.16 10.56
CA ALA A 119 -5.06 0.62 11.74
C ALA A 119 -4.75 -0.14 13.05
N LYS A 120 -4.92 0.55 14.18
CA LYS A 120 -4.74 -0.01 15.52
C LYS A 120 -5.72 -1.16 15.78
N ASN A 121 -5.31 -2.08 16.66
CA ASN A 121 -6.10 -3.23 17.09
C ASN A 121 -6.48 -4.21 15.97
N VAL A 122 -5.89 -4.06 14.78
CA VAL A 122 -6.02 -5.04 13.70
C VAL A 122 -5.19 -6.27 14.02
N VAL A 123 -5.70 -7.45 13.68
CA VAL A 123 -4.97 -8.71 13.72
C VAL A 123 -4.80 -9.23 12.30
N LEU A 124 -3.55 -9.40 11.89
CA LEU A 124 -3.18 -10.04 10.63
C LEU A 124 -2.65 -11.44 10.93
N MET A 125 -3.47 -12.48 10.70
CA MET A 125 -3.00 -13.85 10.58
C MET A 125 -2.19 -13.99 9.29
N PRO A 126 -1.52 -15.11 8.99
CA PRO A 126 -0.80 -15.28 7.73
C PRO A 126 -1.67 -14.91 6.53
N SER A 127 -1.56 -13.72 6.03
CA SER A 127 -2.46 -13.10 5.06
C SER A 127 -1.68 -12.17 4.12
N TYR A 128 -2.35 -11.64 3.11
CA TYR A 128 -1.72 -10.75 2.14
C TYR A 128 -2.43 -9.39 2.08
N VAL A 129 -1.69 -8.32 2.31
CA VAL A 129 -2.19 -6.94 2.21
C VAL A 129 -1.46 -6.21 1.10
N ASN A 130 -2.18 -5.90 0.02
CA ASN A 130 -1.59 -5.29 -1.17
C ASN A 130 -1.57 -3.75 -1.06
N ILE A 131 -0.74 -3.13 -1.92
CA ILE A 131 -0.60 -1.68 -2.02
C ILE A 131 -1.96 -0.98 -2.24
N GLY A 132 -2.18 0.13 -1.57
CA GLY A 132 -3.42 0.90 -1.61
C GLY A 132 -4.56 0.33 -0.76
N ALA A 133 -4.39 -0.86 -0.17
CA ALA A 133 -5.37 -1.42 0.75
C ALA A 133 -5.39 -0.60 2.06
N TYR A 134 -6.58 -0.42 2.60
CA TYR A 134 -6.82 0.21 3.90
C TYR A 134 -7.64 -0.74 4.76
N ILE A 135 -7.08 -1.14 5.90
CA ILE A 135 -7.74 -2.01 6.88
C ILE A 135 -7.97 -1.20 8.14
N ASP A 136 -9.24 -0.97 8.47
CA ASP A 136 -9.62 -0.11 9.57
C ASP A 136 -9.60 -0.85 10.92
N GLU A 137 -9.71 -0.09 12.00
CA GLU A 137 -9.49 -0.47 13.38
C GLU A 137 -10.29 -1.70 13.82
N GLY A 138 -9.67 -2.58 14.60
CA GLY A 138 -10.29 -3.73 15.21
C GLY A 138 -10.64 -4.88 14.26
N THR A 139 -10.24 -4.77 12.99
CA THR A 139 -10.50 -5.81 11.98
C THR A 139 -9.54 -6.98 12.12
N MET A 140 -10.03 -8.18 11.83
CA MET A 140 -9.23 -9.40 11.71
C MET A 140 -9.15 -9.86 10.26
N MET A 141 -7.92 -10.03 9.78
CA MET A 141 -7.62 -10.75 8.54
C MET A 141 -7.20 -12.17 8.91
N ASP A 142 -8.08 -13.14 8.67
CA ASP A 142 -7.84 -14.52 9.04
C ASP A 142 -6.90 -15.25 8.06
N THR A 143 -6.53 -16.48 8.37
CA THR A 143 -5.49 -17.25 7.69
C THR A 143 -5.75 -17.37 6.18
N PHE A 144 -4.75 -17.00 5.38
CA PHE A 144 -4.79 -16.97 3.92
C PHE A 144 -5.85 -16.04 3.28
N SER A 145 -6.45 -15.17 4.08
CA SER A 145 -7.26 -14.08 3.53
C SER A 145 -6.38 -13.03 2.83
N ARG A 146 -7.00 -12.20 1.98
CA ARG A 146 -6.28 -11.16 1.26
C ARG A 146 -7.08 -9.86 1.17
N ALA A 147 -6.38 -8.74 1.34
CA ALA A 147 -6.83 -7.43 0.94
C ALA A 147 -6.17 -7.09 -0.40
N GLY A 148 -6.93 -7.10 -1.49
CA GLY A 148 -6.44 -6.77 -2.82
C GLY A 148 -6.00 -5.31 -2.94
N SER A 149 -5.35 -4.96 -4.04
CA SER A 149 -4.93 -3.58 -4.29
C SER A 149 -6.11 -2.62 -4.21
N CYS A 150 -5.96 -1.54 -3.43
CA CYS A 150 -6.97 -0.50 -3.19
C CYS A 150 -8.25 -0.98 -2.46
N CYS A 151 -8.24 -2.17 -1.88
CA CYS A 151 -9.34 -2.69 -1.07
C CYS A 151 -9.55 -1.78 0.16
N GLN A 152 -10.81 -1.51 0.51
CA GLN A 152 -11.18 -0.73 1.69
C GLN A 152 -12.01 -1.60 2.63
N ILE A 153 -11.43 -1.92 3.78
CA ILE A 153 -12.09 -2.75 4.81
C ILE A 153 -12.40 -1.84 6.00
N GLY A 154 -13.64 -1.86 6.46
CA GLY A 154 -14.13 -1.04 7.56
C GLY A 154 -13.67 -1.56 8.93
N LYS A 155 -14.18 -0.90 9.99
CA LYS A 155 -13.87 -1.26 11.37
C LYS A 155 -14.54 -2.55 11.79
N ASN A 156 -13.89 -3.27 12.72
CA ASN A 156 -14.44 -4.44 13.40
C ASN A 156 -14.97 -5.53 12.44
N CYS A 157 -14.34 -5.66 11.26
CA CYS A 157 -14.65 -6.70 10.31
C CYS A 157 -13.88 -7.99 10.66
N HIS A 158 -14.40 -9.13 10.21
CA HIS A 158 -13.67 -10.38 10.17
C HIS A 158 -13.66 -10.90 8.74
N ILE A 159 -12.49 -10.86 8.10
CA ILE A 159 -12.29 -11.42 6.78
C ILE A 159 -11.87 -12.88 7.00
N SER A 160 -12.80 -13.79 6.70
CA SER A 160 -12.64 -15.21 6.95
C SER A 160 -11.48 -15.83 6.19
N ALA A 161 -11.01 -16.97 6.70
CA ALA A 161 -9.97 -17.78 6.08
C ALA A 161 -10.36 -18.21 4.66
N GLY A 162 -9.42 -18.28 3.81
CA GLY A 162 -9.71 -18.68 2.45
C GLY A 162 -8.70 -18.35 1.45
#